data_ed931eca41a8a31553467c86849198b0
#
_entry.id   ed931eca41a8a31553467c86849198b0
#
_cell.length_a   1.000
_cell.length_b   1.000
_cell.length_c   1.000
_cell.angle_alpha   90.00
_cell.angle_beta   90.00
_cell.angle_gamma   90.00
#
_symmetry.space_group_name_H-M   'P 1'
#
loop_
_entity.id
_entity.type
_entity.pdbx_description
1 polymer ?
#
loop_
_entity_poly.entity_id
_entity_poly.type
_entity_poly.pdbx_seq_one_letter_code
_entity_poly.pdbx_strand_id
1 'polypeptide(L)'
;MNHVPEAPQSASGDYAWLGAEPGSVADQLYMSAADEWNQAINSRFVNELLDDTLPESILKSYLIQDFKFFNQGIMAHAIELAPRQETKDMLAKQSQWFADNEATYFTGFLKEYGITDEEYNNSEQTPANREYCEYLTKLVQGTWEEL
;
A
#
# COMPACT_ATOMS: atom_id res chain seq x y z
N MET A 1 2.91 13.41 -19.97
CA MET A 1 3.27 13.92 -18.63
C MET A 1 1.98 14.01 -17.84
N ASN A 2 1.70 13.04 -16.98
CA ASN A 2 0.55 13.10 -16.09
C ASN A 2 0.95 13.96 -14.89
N HIS A 3 0.36 15.14 -14.81
CA HIS A 3 0.52 16.02 -13.68
C HIS A 3 -0.11 15.35 -12.45
N VAL A 4 0.73 14.87 -11.53
CA VAL A 4 0.28 14.46 -10.20
C VAL A 4 -0.02 15.75 -9.45
N PRO A 5 -1.23 15.95 -8.92
CA PRO A 5 -1.53 17.16 -8.16
C PRO A 5 -0.62 17.25 -6.94
N GLU A 6 -0.07 18.44 -6.73
CA GLU A 6 0.75 18.74 -5.56
C GLU A 6 -0.08 18.52 -4.29
N ALA A 7 0.47 17.78 -3.32
CA ALA A 7 -0.22 17.55 -2.06
C ALA A 7 -0.53 18.88 -1.36
N PRO A 8 -1.72 19.07 -0.81
CA PRO A 8 -2.10 20.34 -0.19
C PRO A 8 -1.19 20.65 1.00
N GLN A 9 -0.56 21.84 0.96
CA GLN A 9 0.39 22.32 1.98
C GLN A 9 -0.26 22.90 3.24
N SER A 10 -1.56 22.76 3.47
CA SER A 10 -2.22 23.35 4.63
C SER A 10 -2.78 22.33 5.59
N ALA A 11 -2.49 22.50 6.87
CA ALA A 11 -3.05 21.73 8.00
C ALA A 11 -4.58 21.90 8.19
N SER A 12 -5.24 22.64 7.33
CA SER A 12 -6.70 22.74 7.22
C SER A 12 -7.17 22.00 5.97
N GLY A 13 -6.75 20.78 5.87
CA GLY A 13 -6.92 19.78 4.86
C GLY A 13 -8.11 19.91 3.93
N ASP A 14 -7.91 20.53 2.79
CA ASP A 14 -8.79 20.31 1.65
C ASP A 14 -8.37 18.97 0.99
N TYR A 15 -8.81 17.84 1.59
CA TYR A 15 -8.55 16.48 1.10
C TYR A 15 -9.55 16.06 0.02
N ALA A 16 -10.17 17.01 -0.66
CA ALA A 16 -11.11 16.73 -1.75
C ALA A 16 -10.50 15.80 -2.81
N TRP A 17 -9.17 15.85 -3.00
CA TRP A 17 -8.46 14.95 -3.92
C TRP A 17 -8.39 13.49 -3.43
N LEU A 18 -8.49 13.23 -2.11
CA LEU A 18 -8.61 11.88 -1.54
C LEU A 18 -10.06 11.39 -1.45
N GLY A 19 -11.03 12.26 -1.74
CA GLY A 19 -12.44 11.94 -1.59
C GLY A 19 -12.91 11.86 -0.13
N ALA A 20 -12.07 12.24 0.83
CA ALA A 20 -12.45 12.30 2.24
C ALA A 20 -13.21 13.59 2.52
N GLU A 21 -14.37 13.47 3.19
CA GLU A 21 -15.13 14.63 3.63
C GLU A 21 -14.59 15.17 4.95
N PRO A 22 -14.51 16.51 5.14
CA PRO A 22 -14.07 17.12 6.40
C PRO A 22 -14.89 16.61 7.60
N GLY A 23 -14.19 16.14 8.64
CA GLY A 23 -14.81 15.57 9.85
C GLY A 23 -15.24 14.11 9.70
N SER A 24 -15.06 13.49 8.54
CA SER A 24 -15.27 12.04 8.35
C SER A 24 -14.25 11.21 9.15
N VAL A 25 -14.49 9.90 9.29
CA VAL A 25 -13.51 8.99 9.91
C VAL A 25 -12.18 9.00 9.15
N ALA A 26 -12.23 9.01 7.84
CA ALA A 26 -11.02 9.08 7.00
C ALA A 26 -10.24 10.38 7.24
N ASP A 27 -10.92 11.52 7.36
CA ASP A 27 -10.31 12.81 7.69
C ASP A 27 -9.68 12.79 9.09
N GLN A 28 -10.38 12.26 10.09
CA GLN A 28 -9.85 12.14 11.45
C GLN A 28 -8.62 11.23 11.52
N LEU A 29 -8.63 10.11 10.81
CA LEU A 29 -7.48 9.20 10.72
C LEU A 29 -6.28 9.91 10.07
N TYR A 30 -6.50 10.61 8.95
CA TYR A 30 -5.44 11.40 8.32
C TYR A 30 -4.87 12.44 9.29
N MET A 31 -5.74 13.22 9.95
CA MET A 31 -5.30 14.27 10.88
C MET A 31 -4.51 13.71 12.06
N SER A 32 -4.78 12.49 12.48
CA SER A 32 -4.05 11.84 13.57
C SER A 32 -2.62 11.40 13.18
N ALA A 33 -2.33 11.27 11.90
CA ALA A 33 -1.04 10.84 11.34
C ALA A 33 -0.52 11.79 10.24
N ALA A 34 -0.93 13.06 10.27
CA ALA A 34 -0.64 14.01 9.18
C ALA A 34 0.86 14.23 8.96
N ASP A 35 1.65 14.25 10.04
CA ASP A 35 3.10 14.45 9.95
C ASP A 35 3.79 13.23 9.30
N GLU A 36 3.43 12.02 9.70
CA GLU A 36 3.94 10.77 9.13
C GLU A 36 3.52 10.63 7.67
N TRP A 37 2.27 10.96 7.38
CA TRP A 37 1.77 10.98 6.00
C TRP A 37 2.57 11.94 5.12
N ASN A 38 2.76 13.19 5.58
CA ASN A 38 3.52 14.19 4.85
C ASN A 38 5.00 13.78 4.66
N GLN A 39 5.62 13.15 5.65
CA GLN A 39 6.96 12.62 5.51
C GLN A 39 7.03 11.49 4.47
N ALA A 40 6.04 10.61 4.44
CA ALA A 40 5.99 9.50 3.49
C ALA A 40 5.86 9.99 2.05
N ILE A 41 4.85 10.85 1.76
CA ILE A 41 4.57 11.34 0.40
C ILE A 41 5.63 12.32 -0.13
N ASN A 42 6.38 12.99 0.76
CA ASN A 42 7.48 13.88 0.41
C ASN A 42 8.85 13.22 0.63
N SER A 43 8.89 11.91 0.77
CA SER A 43 10.15 11.19 0.94
C SER A 43 11.04 11.32 -0.30
N ARG A 44 12.36 11.18 -0.10
CA ARG A 44 13.33 11.17 -1.20
C ARG A 44 12.97 10.12 -2.26
N PHE A 45 12.52 8.94 -1.83
CA PHE A 45 12.10 7.86 -2.72
C PHE A 45 10.97 8.30 -3.65
N VAL A 46 9.89 8.90 -3.09
CA VAL A 46 8.74 9.36 -3.87
C VAL A 46 9.15 10.45 -4.85
N ASN A 47 9.94 11.43 -4.39
CA ASN A 47 10.39 12.52 -5.25
C ASN A 47 11.28 12.02 -6.40
N GLU A 48 12.26 11.16 -6.13
CA GLU A 48 13.13 10.59 -7.16
C GLU A 48 12.34 9.70 -8.14
N LEU A 49 11.30 8.99 -7.66
CA LEU A 49 10.43 8.20 -8.54
C LEU A 49 9.61 9.09 -9.47
N LEU A 50 9.03 10.19 -8.95
CA LEU A 50 8.24 11.14 -9.73
C LEU A 50 9.08 11.92 -10.75
N ASP A 51 10.33 12.22 -10.39
CA ASP A 51 11.28 12.96 -11.23
C ASP A 51 12.04 12.06 -12.24
N ASP A 52 11.74 10.74 -12.24
CA ASP A 52 12.44 9.73 -13.06
C ASP A 52 13.97 9.72 -12.81
N THR A 53 14.37 9.96 -11.56
CA THR A 53 15.78 9.99 -11.12
C THR A 53 16.13 8.87 -10.15
N LEU A 54 15.14 8.04 -9.76
CA LEU A 54 15.35 6.92 -8.85
C LEU A 54 16.31 5.89 -9.49
N PRO A 55 17.40 5.51 -8.81
CA PRO A 55 18.29 4.48 -9.33
C PRO A 55 17.54 3.15 -9.55
N GLU A 56 17.75 2.51 -10.70
CA GLU A 56 17.09 1.24 -11.05
C GLU A 56 17.29 0.15 -9.98
N SER A 57 18.48 0.09 -9.35
CA SER A 57 18.75 -0.85 -8.26
C SER A 57 17.86 -0.64 -7.03
N ILE A 58 17.51 0.61 -6.74
CA ILE A 58 16.60 0.94 -5.64
C ILE A 58 15.16 0.56 -6.01
N LEU A 59 14.76 0.84 -7.26
CA LEU A 59 13.44 0.44 -7.76
C LEU A 59 13.27 -1.09 -7.73
N LYS A 60 14.28 -1.85 -8.19
CA LYS A 60 14.27 -3.32 -8.11
C LYS A 60 14.14 -3.82 -6.68
N SER A 61 14.90 -3.24 -5.75
CA SER A 61 14.81 -3.58 -4.33
C SER A 61 13.41 -3.30 -3.78
N TYR A 62 12.83 -2.16 -4.11
CA TYR A 62 11.47 -1.80 -3.73
C TYR A 62 10.45 -2.82 -4.27
N LEU A 63 10.49 -3.14 -5.56
CA LEU A 63 9.57 -4.09 -6.19
C LEU A 63 9.63 -5.48 -5.52
N ILE A 64 10.83 -5.95 -5.18
CA ILE A 64 11.00 -7.21 -4.46
C ILE A 64 10.34 -7.14 -3.07
N GLN A 65 10.54 -6.04 -2.34
CA GLN A 65 9.97 -5.86 -1.01
C GLN A 65 8.44 -5.72 -1.05
N ASP A 66 7.93 -4.99 -2.02
CA ASP A 66 6.50 -4.79 -2.24
C ASP A 66 5.80 -6.11 -2.56
N PHE A 67 6.39 -6.93 -3.43
CA PHE A 67 5.85 -8.25 -3.73
C PHE A 67 5.92 -9.22 -2.54
N LYS A 68 6.95 -9.13 -1.69
CA LYS A 68 7.05 -9.92 -0.45
C LYS A 68 6.07 -9.44 0.64
N PHE A 69 5.70 -8.18 0.61
CA PHE A 69 4.72 -7.59 1.53
C PHE A 69 3.29 -8.02 1.21
N PHE A 70 2.96 -8.27 -0.05
CA PHE A 70 1.59 -8.51 -0.48
C PHE A 70 1.00 -9.76 0.17
N ASN A 71 0.03 -9.56 1.07
CA ASN A 71 -0.62 -10.64 1.82
C ASN A 71 -2.14 -10.64 1.58
N GLN A 72 -2.60 -11.51 0.69
CA GLN A 72 -4.04 -11.67 0.41
C GLN A 72 -4.84 -12.23 1.61
N GLY A 73 -4.18 -12.83 2.60
CA GLY A 73 -4.84 -13.40 3.78
C GLY A 73 -5.58 -12.35 4.61
N ILE A 74 -5.08 -11.12 4.68
CA ILE A 74 -5.72 -10.02 5.41
C ILE A 74 -7.09 -9.72 4.81
N MET A 75 -7.19 -9.63 3.49
CA MET A 75 -8.43 -9.32 2.80
C MET A 75 -9.47 -10.43 3.00
N ALA A 76 -9.06 -11.70 2.92
CA ALA A 76 -9.95 -12.83 3.17
C ALA A 76 -10.51 -12.79 4.61
N HIS A 77 -9.66 -12.49 5.58
CA HIS A 77 -10.07 -12.40 6.98
C HIS A 77 -10.98 -11.20 7.24
N ALA A 78 -10.69 -10.05 6.65
CA ALA A 78 -11.55 -8.87 6.72
C ALA A 78 -12.96 -9.15 6.17
N ILE A 79 -13.06 -9.93 5.08
CA ILE A 79 -14.35 -10.37 4.52
C ILE A 79 -15.11 -11.24 5.52
N GLU A 80 -14.44 -12.16 6.19
CA GLU A 80 -15.08 -13.03 7.19
C GLU A 80 -15.62 -12.24 8.36
N LEU A 81 -14.83 -11.31 8.91
CA LEU A 81 -15.16 -10.51 10.09
C LEU A 81 -16.16 -9.39 9.81
N ALA A 82 -16.25 -8.90 8.56
CA ALA A 82 -17.09 -7.74 8.25
C ALA A 82 -18.55 -7.93 8.69
N PRO A 83 -19.11 -6.99 9.48
CA PRO A 83 -20.41 -7.18 10.12
C PRO A 83 -21.59 -7.01 9.16
N ARG A 84 -21.39 -6.37 8.00
CA ARG A 84 -22.43 -6.08 7.01
C ARG A 84 -22.13 -6.73 5.68
N GLN A 85 -23.17 -7.25 5.03
CA GLN A 85 -23.04 -7.89 3.73
C GLN A 85 -22.49 -6.93 2.66
N GLU A 86 -22.92 -5.69 2.67
CA GLU A 86 -22.43 -4.65 1.75
C GLU A 86 -20.90 -4.46 1.86
N THR A 87 -20.38 -4.46 3.09
CA THR A 87 -18.94 -4.37 3.35
C THR A 87 -18.22 -5.63 2.83
N LYS A 88 -18.77 -6.81 3.08
CA LYS A 88 -18.23 -8.07 2.53
C LYS A 88 -18.16 -8.06 1.01
N ASP A 89 -19.22 -7.61 0.36
CA ASP A 89 -19.29 -7.55 -1.11
C ASP A 89 -18.27 -6.55 -1.68
N MET A 90 -18.08 -5.41 -1.03
CA MET A 90 -17.07 -4.41 -1.41
C MET A 90 -15.65 -5.00 -1.28
N LEU A 91 -15.32 -5.59 -0.14
CA LEU A 91 -14.01 -6.20 0.11
C LEU A 91 -13.75 -7.39 -0.83
N ALA A 92 -14.76 -8.20 -1.10
CA ALA A 92 -14.66 -9.32 -2.05
C ALA A 92 -14.36 -8.85 -3.48
N LYS A 93 -15.00 -7.77 -3.94
CA LYS A 93 -14.70 -7.17 -5.24
C LYS A 93 -13.28 -6.64 -5.31
N GLN A 94 -12.82 -6.00 -4.25
CA GLN A 94 -11.45 -5.49 -4.17
C GLN A 94 -10.43 -6.64 -4.15
N SER A 95 -10.69 -7.68 -3.37
CA SER A 95 -9.84 -8.88 -3.33
C SER A 95 -9.74 -9.57 -4.69
N GLN A 96 -10.86 -9.68 -5.41
CA GLN A 96 -10.87 -10.24 -6.75
C GLN A 96 -10.07 -9.37 -7.73
N TRP A 97 -10.24 -8.05 -7.67
CA TRP A 97 -9.48 -7.12 -8.51
C TRP A 97 -7.97 -7.27 -8.30
N PHE A 98 -7.53 -7.40 -7.06
CA PHE A 98 -6.13 -7.66 -6.72
C PHE A 98 -5.66 -9.01 -7.30
N ALA A 99 -6.42 -10.08 -7.10
CA ALA A 99 -6.07 -11.40 -7.63
C ALA A 99 -5.93 -11.42 -9.15
N ASP A 100 -6.80 -10.69 -9.86
CA ASP A 100 -6.81 -10.65 -11.33
C ASP A 100 -5.71 -9.75 -11.93
N ASN A 101 -5.32 -8.70 -11.22
CA ASN A 101 -4.44 -7.67 -11.78
C ASN A 101 -3.02 -7.70 -11.19
N GLU A 102 -2.85 -7.90 -9.90
CA GLU A 102 -1.53 -7.79 -9.26
C GLU A 102 -0.57 -8.90 -9.64
N ALA A 103 -1.02 -10.15 -9.68
CA ALA A 103 -0.15 -11.26 -10.06
C ALA A 103 0.45 -11.06 -11.45
N THR A 104 -0.34 -10.54 -12.39
CA THR A 104 0.10 -10.23 -13.76
C THR A 104 1.00 -8.99 -13.77
N TYR A 105 0.65 -7.98 -12.99
CA TYR A 105 1.41 -6.74 -12.86
C TYR A 105 2.81 -7.01 -12.29
N PHE A 106 2.91 -7.67 -11.14
CA PHE A 106 4.20 -8.01 -10.52
C PHE A 106 5.06 -8.92 -11.42
N THR A 107 4.48 -9.95 -12.00
CA THR A 107 5.21 -10.82 -12.93
C THR A 107 5.73 -10.04 -14.13
N GLY A 108 4.95 -9.10 -14.65
CA GLY A 108 5.35 -8.19 -15.71
C GLY A 108 6.55 -7.33 -15.32
N PHE A 109 6.49 -6.70 -14.15
CA PHE A 109 7.58 -5.84 -13.65
C PHE A 109 8.86 -6.62 -13.35
N LEU A 110 8.77 -7.76 -12.66
CA LEU A 110 9.94 -8.59 -12.40
C LEU A 110 10.67 -8.93 -13.71
N LYS A 111 9.91 -9.26 -14.74
CA LYS A 111 10.47 -9.55 -16.06
C LYS A 111 11.04 -8.30 -16.77
N GLU A 112 10.33 -7.18 -16.71
CA GLU A 112 10.74 -5.91 -17.34
C GLU A 112 12.06 -5.41 -16.76
N TYR A 113 12.20 -5.47 -15.43
CA TYR A 113 13.42 -5.06 -14.74
C TYR A 113 14.48 -6.17 -14.64
N GLY A 114 14.25 -7.32 -15.24
CA GLY A 114 15.21 -8.43 -15.29
C GLY A 114 15.47 -9.04 -13.91
N ILE A 115 14.51 -8.98 -12.98
CA ILE A 115 14.60 -9.60 -11.67
C ILE A 115 14.32 -11.10 -11.85
N THR A 116 15.30 -11.94 -11.53
CA THR A 116 15.19 -13.37 -11.66
C THR A 116 14.51 -14.00 -10.44
N ASP A 117 13.92 -15.21 -10.61
CA ASP A 117 13.38 -15.97 -9.49
C ASP A 117 14.43 -16.25 -8.40
N GLU A 118 15.69 -16.46 -8.81
CA GLU A 118 16.80 -16.66 -7.89
C GLU A 118 17.09 -15.40 -7.07
N GLU A 119 17.14 -14.24 -7.70
CA GLU A 119 17.33 -12.94 -7.04
C GLU A 119 16.18 -12.65 -6.08
N TYR A 120 14.95 -12.86 -6.52
CA TYR A 120 13.76 -12.69 -5.68
C TYR A 120 13.78 -13.62 -4.46
N ASN A 121 14.05 -14.91 -4.65
CA ASN A 121 14.04 -15.89 -3.56
C ASN A 121 15.18 -15.68 -2.56
N ASN A 122 16.35 -15.25 -3.03
CA ASN A 122 17.52 -15.00 -2.18
C ASN A 122 17.46 -13.64 -1.46
N SER A 123 16.59 -12.72 -1.89
CA SER A 123 16.41 -11.43 -1.24
C SER A 123 15.67 -11.61 0.09
N GLU A 124 16.24 -11.09 1.18
CA GLU A 124 15.56 -11.06 2.48
C GLU A 124 14.60 -9.89 2.57
N GLN A 125 13.51 -10.05 3.33
CA GLN A 125 12.67 -8.92 3.71
C GLN A 125 13.46 -7.95 4.58
N THR A 126 13.30 -6.65 4.32
CA THR A 126 13.84 -5.62 5.20
C THR A 126 13.20 -5.73 6.60
N PRO A 127 13.89 -5.29 7.67
CA PRO A 127 13.30 -5.28 9.01
C PRO A 127 11.93 -4.59 9.07
N ALA A 128 11.80 -3.41 8.45
CA ALA A 128 10.55 -2.67 8.42
C ALA A 128 9.42 -3.44 7.69
N ASN A 129 9.72 -4.09 6.56
CA ASN A 129 8.74 -4.90 5.85
C ASN A 129 8.30 -6.10 6.68
N ARG A 130 9.25 -6.78 7.35
CA ARG A 130 8.96 -7.91 8.23
C ARG A 130 8.08 -7.50 9.40
N GLU A 131 8.44 -6.44 10.11
CA GLU A 131 7.67 -5.91 11.24
C GLU A 131 6.24 -5.54 10.83
N TYR A 132 6.08 -4.93 9.66
CA TYR A 132 4.76 -4.59 9.14
C TYR A 132 3.95 -5.83 8.76
N CYS A 133 4.54 -6.83 8.13
CA CYS A 133 3.89 -8.12 7.86
C CYS A 133 3.47 -8.85 9.14
N GLU A 134 4.31 -8.82 10.18
CA GLU A 134 4.00 -9.38 11.49
C GLU A 134 2.84 -8.64 12.18
N TYR A 135 2.83 -7.30 12.07
CA TYR A 135 1.73 -6.48 12.58
C TYR A 135 0.41 -6.83 11.88
N LEU A 136 0.39 -6.87 10.56
CA LEU A 136 -0.79 -7.24 9.79
C LEU A 136 -1.25 -8.68 10.09
N THR A 137 -0.32 -9.61 10.30
CA THR A 137 -0.64 -10.99 10.70
C THR A 137 -1.31 -11.05 12.07
N LYS A 138 -0.95 -10.18 12.99
CA LYS A 138 -1.63 -10.06 14.29
C LYS A 138 -3.03 -9.49 14.15
N LEU A 139 -3.21 -8.47 13.31
CA LEU A 139 -4.53 -7.87 13.07
C LEU A 139 -5.54 -8.91 12.56
N VAL A 140 -5.15 -9.79 11.64
CA VAL A 140 -6.04 -10.83 11.12
C VAL A 140 -6.43 -11.92 12.14
N GLN A 141 -5.82 -11.92 13.31
CA GLN A 141 -6.21 -12.79 14.42
C GLN A 141 -7.16 -12.09 15.41
N GLY A 142 -7.43 -10.83 15.18
CA GLY A 142 -8.25 -9.97 16.02
C GLY A 142 -9.73 -9.92 15.62
N THR A 143 -10.39 -8.86 16.09
CA THR A 143 -11.79 -8.56 15.78
C THR A 143 -11.90 -7.60 14.60
N TRP A 144 -13.13 -7.38 14.10
CA TRP A 144 -13.39 -6.39 13.06
C TRP A 144 -12.96 -4.97 13.47
N GLU A 145 -13.14 -4.63 14.74
CA GLU A 145 -12.81 -3.31 15.28
C GLU A 145 -11.29 -3.08 15.39
N GLU A 146 -10.52 -4.16 15.46
CA GLU A 146 -9.04 -4.11 15.51
C GLU A 146 -8.40 -4.11 14.13
N LEU A 147 -9.15 -4.54 13.11
CA LEU A 147 -8.71 -4.64 11.71
C LEU A 147 -8.84 -3.30 10.99
#